data_38aa9087e7b419078c29964241fdd26c
#
_entry.id   38aa9087e7b419078c29964241fdd26c
#
_cell.length_a   1.000
_cell.length_b   1.000
_cell.length_c   1.000
_cell.angle_alpha   90.00
_cell.angle_beta   90.00
_cell.angle_gamma   90.00
#
_symmetry.space_group_name_H-M   'P 1'
#
loop_
_entity.id
_entity.type
_entity.pdbx_description
1 polymer ?
#
loop_
_entity_poly.entity_id
_entity_poly.type
_entity_poly.pdbx_seq_one_letter_code
_entity_poly.pdbx_strand_id
1 'polypeptide(L)'
;LTKCEIKGLDINKGKAPAQTVLRRCAPYLLEEIRRANPKVIISLTTAVTKELGFSTVSNTANRGEIHSNDFVSNVVITLHPKVTTMIRQNSSGQMWGTDFLEVIDRDFEKASRLARGALVVPKLADALERYSKHIKIARSISEVVTFTNILSNLPSTSVISFDLETTGLDPFSNSAKIITAQFGYRTAEGYIEALVIPLWHRENTWFHPHIAWEYIAKILLNPDIKKVGHNIKFDVLYTMCCTGVRIQGIVFDTMLILHNINSGLNKNYGLKRAVWDWIPHTGLGGYEDKLPKLTKLVNNNESEDEIDE
;
A
#
# COMPACT_ATOMS: atom_id res chain seq x y z
N LEU A 1 -5.77 -29.35 4.34
CA LEU A 1 -6.41 -29.37 3.06
C LEU A 1 -6.50 -30.75 2.42
N THR A 2 -5.47 -31.58 2.54
CA THR A 2 -5.52 -32.96 2.07
C THR A 2 -5.89 -33.85 3.24
N LYS A 3 -7.03 -34.56 3.15
CA LYS A 3 -7.42 -35.60 4.12
C LYS A 3 -6.61 -36.89 3.94
N CYS A 4 -5.77 -36.96 2.90
CA CYS A 4 -4.92 -38.10 2.60
C CYS A 4 -3.46 -37.67 2.57
N GLU A 5 -2.61 -38.38 3.29
CA GLU A 5 -1.17 -38.25 3.16
C GLU A 5 -0.71 -38.94 1.87
N ILE A 6 -0.11 -38.17 0.96
CA ILE A 6 0.45 -38.70 -0.28
C ILE A 6 1.96 -38.66 -0.15
N LYS A 7 2.57 -39.81 0.06
CA LYS A 7 4.03 -39.95 0.19
C LYS A 7 4.75 -39.33 -1.02
N GLY A 8 5.74 -38.50 -0.76
CA GLY A 8 6.58 -37.87 -1.78
C GLY A 8 5.97 -36.67 -2.50
N LEU A 9 4.78 -36.23 -2.12
CA LEU A 9 4.14 -35.05 -2.72
C LEU A 9 4.38 -33.81 -1.84
N ASP A 10 5.18 -32.88 -2.33
CA ASP A 10 5.32 -31.56 -1.70
C ASP A 10 4.28 -30.59 -2.30
N ILE A 11 3.18 -30.42 -1.59
CA ILE A 11 2.05 -29.59 -1.99
C ILE A 11 2.48 -28.13 -2.13
N ASN A 12 3.50 -27.68 -1.39
CA ASN A 12 3.96 -26.30 -1.41
C ASN A 12 4.81 -25.97 -2.65
N LYS A 13 5.34 -26.97 -3.34
CA LYS A 13 6.14 -26.75 -4.57
C LYS A 13 5.31 -26.47 -5.82
N GLY A 14 3.99 -26.50 -5.73
CA GLY A 14 3.09 -26.11 -6.83
C GLY A 14 3.22 -26.91 -8.13
N LYS A 15 3.84 -28.11 -8.10
CA LYS A 15 3.95 -28.97 -9.28
C LYS A 15 2.60 -29.57 -9.67
N ALA A 16 2.41 -29.85 -10.94
CA ALA A 16 1.13 -30.27 -11.51
C ALA A 16 0.37 -31.38 -10.76
N PRO A 17 1.01 -32.46 -10.24
CA PRO A 17 0.32 -33.45 -9.42
C PRO A 17 -0.25 -32.86 -8.12
N ALA A 18 0.49 -31.95 -7.48
CA ALA A 18 0.06 -31.32 -6.24
C ALA A 18 -1.15 -30.41 -6.47
N GLN A 19 -1.20 -29.65 -7.56
CA GLN A 19 -2.34 -28.82 -7.92
C GLN A 19 -3.60 -29.65 -8.18
N THR A 20 -3.48 -30.78 -8.86
CA THR A 20 -4.61 -31.69 -9.13
C THR A 20 -5.19 -32.23 -7.80
N VAL A 21 -4.35 -32.61 -6.85
CA VAL A 21 -4.80 -33.08 -5.53
C VAL A 21 -5.49 -31.95 -4.76
N LEU A 22 -4.90 -30.75 -4.74
CA LEU A 22 -5.51 -29.59 -4.09
C LEU A 22 -6.88 -29.27 -4.65
N ARG A 23 -7.04 -29.21 -5.97
CA ARG A 23 -8.33 -28.96 -6.64
C ARG A 23 -9.38 -30.02 -6.29
N ARG A 24 -9.00 -31.29 -6.18
CA ARG A 24 -9.92 -32.37 -5.76
C ARG A 24 -10.34 -32.26 -4.30
N CYS A 25 -9.45 -31.71 -3.43
CA CYS A 25 -9.75 -31.53 -2.01
C CYS A 25 -10.41 -30.20 -1.68
N ALA A 26 -10.29 -29.20 -2.55
CA ALA A 26 -10.85 -27.85 -2.32
C ALA A 26 -12.37 -27.86 -2.00
N PRO A 27 -13.24 -28.63 -2.70
CA PRO A 27 -14.66 -28.68 -2.37
C PRO A 27 -14.96 -29.08 -0.91
N TYR A 28 -14.18 -30.02 -0.38
CA TYR A 28 -14.34 -30.43 1.02
C TYR A 28 -13.95 -29.32 2.01
N LEU A 29 -12.88 -28.59 1.73
CA LEU A 29 -12.48 -27.42 2.51
C LEU A 29 -13.56 -26.35 2.51
N LEU A 30 -14.07 -26.02 1.33
CA LEU A 30 -15.09 -25.01 1.15
C LEU A 30 -16.40 -25.39 1.89
N GLU A 31 -16.77 -26.68 1.83
CA GLU A 31 -17.93 -27.17 2.57
C GLU A 31 -17.72 -27.13 4.09
N GLU A 32 -16.53 -27.47 4.59
CA GLU A 32 -16.19 -27.33 5.99
C GLU A 32 -16.26 -25.87 6.47
N ILE A 33 -15.74 -24.93 5.67
CA ILE A 33 -15.83 -23.50 5.95
C ILE A 33 -17.29 -23.05 5.97
N ARG A 34 -18.10 -23.46 4.99
CA ARG A 34 -19.52 -23.12 4.93
C ARG A 34 -20.30 -23.62 6.15
N ARG A 35 -20.03 -24.84 6.61
CA ARG A 35 -20.67 -25.42 7.81
C ARG A 35 -20.20 -24.75 9.09
N ALA A 36 -18.91 -24.46 9.21
CA ALA A 36 -18.35 -23.83 10.40
C ALA A 36 -18.69 -22.34 10.51
N ASN A 37 -19.00 -21.70 9.37
CA ASN A 37 -19.30 -20.28 9.26
C ASN A 37 -18.34 -19.39 10.10
N PRO A 38 -17.02 -19.48 9.89
CA PRO A 38 -16.06 -18.79 10.73
C PRO A 38 -16.11 -17.28 10.49
N LYS A 39 -15.94 -16.49 11.54
CA LYS A 39 -15.81 -15.03 11.43
C LYS A 39 -14.50 -14.60 10.75
N VAL A 40 -13.46 -15.42 10.88
CA VAL A 40 -12.13 -15.16 10.32
C VAL A 40 -11.47 -16.48 9.94
N ILE A 41 -10.79 -16.48 8.82
CA ILE A 41 -9.89 -17.57 8.40
C ILE A 41 -8.46 -17.06 8.44
N ILE A 42 -7.54 -17.85 8.99
CA ILE A 42 -6.11 -17.58 8.91
C ILE A 42 -5.53 -18.52 7.87
N SER A 43 -5.02 -17.97 6.77
CA SER A 43 -4.38 -18.74 5.72
C SER A 43 -2.87 -18.78 5.89
N LEU A 44 -2.33 -19.99 6.09
CA LEU A 44 -0.92 -20.21 6.41
C LEU A 44 -0.07 -20.53 5.17
N THR A 45 -0.68 -20.86 4.04
CA THR A 45 0.05 -21.29 2.84
C THR A 45 -0.59 -20.76 1.57
N THR A 46 0.25 -20.37 0.61
CA THR A 46 -0.20 -19.87 -0.69
C THR A 46 -1.11 -20.86 -1.44
N ALA A 47 -0.87 -22.15 -1.27
CA ALA A 47 -1.71 -23.19 -1.88
C ALA A 47 -3.16 -23.13 -1.38
N VAL A 48 -3.36 -23.00 -0.06
CA VAL A 48 -4.69 -22.83 0.55
C VAL A 48 -5.32 -21.50 0.15
N THR A 49 -4.54 -20.42 0.19
CA THR A 49 -5.00 -19.08 -0.18
C THR A 49 -5.59 -19.04 -1.59
N LYS A 50 -4.95 -19.73 -2.54
CA LYS A 50 -5.45 -19.84 -3.92
C LYS A 50 -6.76 -20.61 -4.03
N GLU A 51 -6.92 -21.69 -3.28
CA GLU A 51 -8.16 -22.48 -3.26
C GLU A 51 -9.32 -21.74 -2.56
N LEU A 52 -9.03 -20.75 -1.74
CA LEU A 52 -10.02 -19.83 -1.19
C LEU A 52 -10.45 -18.72 -2.18
N GLY A 53 -9.94 -18.74 -3.43
CA GLY A 53 -10.31 -17.80 -4.48
C GLY A 53 -9.33 -16.63 -4.66
N PHE A 54 -8.20 -16.59 -3.95
CA PHE A 54 -7.20 -15.52 -4.04
C PHE A 54 -6.00 -15.97 -4.86
N SER A 55 -6.19 -16.15 -6.16
CA SER A 55 -5.21 -16.78 -7.08
C SER A 55 -3.89 -16.01 -7.22
N THR A 56 -3.91 -14.69 -7.06
CA THR A 56 -2.73 -13.82 -7.17
C THR A 56 -2.00 -13.60 -5.84
N VAL A 57 -2.59 -14.03 -4.73
CA VAL A 57 -2.05 -13.78 -3.39
C VAL A 57 -1.00 -14.83 -3.02
N SER A 58 0.15 -14.38 -2.54
CA SER A 58 1.23 -15.18 -1.98
C SER A 58 1.37 -14.93 -0.49
N ASN A 59 1.39 -15.96 0.33
CA ASN A 59 1.53 -15.79 1.78
C ASN A 59 2.82 -15.08 2.19
N THR A 60 3.89 -15.20 1.42
CA THR A 60 5.15 -14.50 1.70
C THR A 60 5.09 -13.02 1.34
N ALA A 61 4.58 -12.71 0.13
CA ALA A 61 4.51 -11.33 -0.35
C ALA A 61 3.36 -10.53 0.29
N ASN A 62 2.23 -11.18 0.52
CA ASN A 62 0.99 -10.56 1.00
C ASN A 62 0.68 -10.83 2.49
N ARG A 63 1.68 -11.21 3.27
CA ARG A 63 1.54 -11.42 4.71
C ARG A 63 0.87 -10.22 5.40
N GLY A 64 0.01 -10.49 6.36
CA GLY A 64 -0.69 -9.46 7.15
C GLY A 64 -1.82 -8.77 6.42
N GLU A 65 -2.03 -9.04 5.14
CA GLU A 65 -3.19 -8.54 4.39
C GLU A 65 -4.46 -9.25 4.83
N ILE A 66 -5.59 -8.54 4.70
CA ILE A 66 -6.92 -9.07 4.96
C ILE A 66 -7.68 -9.06 3.65
N HIS A 67 -8.11 -10.21 3.23
CA HIS A 67 -8.86 -10.40 1.99
C HIS A 67 -10.29 -10.85 2.27
N SER A 68 -11.20 -10.54 1.36
CA SER A 68 -12.58 -11.00 1.37
C SER A 68 -13.07 -11.28 -0.04
N ASN A 69 -13.98 -12.21 -0.18
CA ASN A 69 -14.78 -12.44 -1.39
C ASN A 69 -16.21 -12.76 -0.97
N ASP A 70 -17.07 -13.08 -1.94
CA ASP A 70 -18.48 -13.38 -1.68
C ASP A 70 -18.69 -14.64 -0.81
N PHE A 71 -17.68 -15.49 -0.75
CA PHE A 71 -17.74 -16.75 0.00
C PHE A 71 -17.14 -16.65 1.40
N VAL A 72 -16.12 -15.79 1.59
CA VAL A 72 -15.39 -15.64 2.86
C VAL A 72 -15.18 -14.17 3.18
N SER A 73 -15.66 -13.74 4.35
CA SER A 73 -15.65 -12.33 4.74
C SER A 73 -14.31 -11.79 5.23
N ASN A 74 -13.49 -12.62 5.91
CA ASN A 74 -12.21 -12.19 6.46
C ASN A 74 -11.17 -13.31 6.37
N VAL A 75 -10.19 -13.17 5.50
CA VAL A 75 -9.04 -14.08 5.38
C VAL A 75 -7.77 -13.31 5.69
N VAL A 76 -7.16 -13.59 6.82
CA VAL A 76 -5.84 -13.03 7.20
C VAL A 76 -4.75 -13.90 6.59
N ILE A 77 -3.91 -13.29 5.79
CA ILE A 77 -2.78 -13.96 5.14
C ILE A 77 -1.57 -13.91 6.08
N THR A 78 -1.00 -15.05 6.43
CA THR A 78 0.20 -15.09 7.25
C THR A 78 1.13 -16.24 6.87
N LEU A 79 2.26 -16.34 7.57
CA LEU A 79 3.26 -17.37 7.32
C LEU A 79 2.96 -18.61 8.16
N HIS A 80 3.32 -19.77 7.63
CA HIS A 80 3.27 -21.02 8.40
C HIS A 80 4.36 -21.01 9.49
N PRO A 81 4.06 -21.32 10.76
CA PRO A 81 5.04 -21.30 11.85
C PRO A 81 6.34 -22.09 11.59
N LYS A 82 6.27 -23.11 10.74
CA LYS A 82 7.47 -23.86 10.31
C LYS A 82 8.54 -22.99 9.65
N VAL A 83 8.19 -21.83 9.09
CA VAL A 83 9.14 -20.89 8.47
C VAL A 83 10.20 -20.45 9.50
N THR A 84 9.83 -20.28 10.77
CA THR A 84 10.76 -19.88 11.84
C THR A 84 11.85 -20.92 12.10
N THR A 85 11.52 -22.21 11.95
CA THR A 85 12.47 -23.30 12.13
C THR A 85 13.37 -23.51 10.91
N MET A 86 12.83 -23.33 9.69
CA MET A 86 13.59 -23.46 8.44
C MET A 86 14.68 -22.40 8.31
N ILE A 87 14.40 -21.16 8.74
CA ILE A 87 15.36 -20.07 8.68
C ILE A 87 16.52 -20.28 9.64
N ARG A 88 16.27 -20.85 10.81
CA ARG A 88 17.35 -21.24 11.75
C ARG A 88 18.31 -22.30 11.20
N GLN A 89 17.84 -23.17 10.31
CA GLN A 89 18.66 -24.25 9.71
C GLN A 89 19.55 -23.78 8.56
N ASN A 90 19.16 -22.72 7.84
CA ASN A 90 19.85 -22.24 6.64
C ASN A 90 20.76 -21.03 6.89
N SER A 91 20.88 -20.54 8.11
CA SER A 91 21.63 -19.34 8.39
C SER A 91 23.11 -19.62 8.59
N SER A 92 23.92 -19.17 7.69
CA SER A 92 25.34 -18.88 7.88
C SER A 92 25.53 -17.75 8.92
N GLY A 93 25.07 -17.97 10.16
CA GLY A 93 25.30 -17.08 11.31
C GLY A 93 24.49 -15.80 11.40
N GLN A 94 23.55 -15.53 10.50
CA GLN A 94 22.66 -14.37 10.60
C GLN A 94 21.32 -14.76 11.27
N MET A 95 20.99 -14.10 12.37
CA MET A 95 19.76 -14.28 13.15
C MET A 95 18.55 -13.72 12.40
N TRP A 96 17.89 -14.53 11.59
CA TRP A 96 16.65 -14.17 10.88
C TRP A 96 15.38 -14.76 11.50
N GLY A 97 15.54 -15.63 12.49
CA GLY A 97 14.44 -16.48 12.97
C GLY A 97 13.50 -15.87 14.00
N THR A 98 13.96 -14.94 14.82
CA THR A 98 13.16 -14.32 15.90
C THR A 98 12.09 -13.37 15.36
N ASP A 99 12.41 -12.66 14.29
CA ASP A 99 11.58 -11.59 13.75
C ASP A 99 10.29 -12.11 13.11
N PHE A 100 10.30 -13.36 12.60
CA PHE A 100 9.10 -13.96 12.00
C PHE A 100 8.05 -14.37 13.03
N LEU A 101 8.44 -14.66 14.28
CA LEU A 101 7.47 -14.96 15.34
C LEU A 101 6.63 -13.71 15.66
N GLU A 102 7.26 -12.56 15.84
CA GLU A 102 6.54 -11.31 16.11
C GLU A 102 5.57 -10.95 15.00
N VAL A 103 5.96 -11.21 13.74
CA VAL A 103 5.12 -10.97 12.58
C VAL A 103 3.90 -11.88 12.57
N ILE A 104 4.11 -13.17 12.82
CA ILE A 104 3.03 -14.15 12.92
C ILE A 104 2.10 -13.78 14.08
N ASP A 105 2.65 -13.41 15.23
CA ASP A 105 1.87 -13.02 16.41
C ASP A 105 1.00 -11.80 16.12
N ARG A 106 1.51 -10.79 15.42
CA ARG A 106 0.70 -9.63 14.97
C ARG A 106 -0.42 -10.03 14.03
N ASP A 107 -0.17 -10.94 13.11
CA ASP A 107 -1.21 -11.40 12.18
C ASP A 107 -2.29 -12.19 12.93
N PHE A 108 -1.92 -13.00 13.91
CA PHE A 108 -2.88 -13.69 14.78
C PHE A 108 -3.65 -12.73 15.69
N GLU A 109 -2.97 -11.73 16.27
CA GLU A 109 -3.64 -10.65 17.03
C GLU A 109 -4.66 -9.92 16.16
N LYS A 110 -4.29 -9.58 14.92
CA LYS A 110 -5.19 -8.97 13.94
C LYS A 110 -6.41 -9.85 13.67
N ALA A 111 -6.20 -11.15 13.44
CA ALA A 111 -7.28 -12.11 13.25
C ALA A 111 -8.18 -12.22 14.50
N SER A 112 -7.61 -12.22 15.69
CA SER A 112 -8.33 -12.22 16.94
C SER A 112 -9.20 -10.96 17.12
N ARG A 113 -8.68 -9.79 16.79
CA ARG A 113 -9.43 -8.52 16.84
C ARG A 113 -10.59 -8.51 15.85
N LEU A 114 -10.39 -9.04 14.64
CA LEU A 114 -11.48 -9.22 13.64
C LEU A 114 -12.55 -10.15 14.17
N ALA A 115 -12.19 -11.30 14.73
CA ALA A 115 -13.14 -12.29 15.24
C ALA A 115 -13.99 -11.74 16.39
N ARG A 116 -13.42 -10.88 17.23
CA ARG A 116 -14.10 -10.23 18.36
C ARG A 116 -14.89 -8.96 17.96
N GLY A 117 -14.78 -8.51 16.71
CA GLY A 117 -15.35 -7.24 16.24
C GLY A 117 -14.61 -5.98 16.71
N ALA A 118 -13.44 -6.14 17.33
CA ALA A 118 -12.59 -5.03 17.77
C ALA A 118 -11.77 -4.40 16.62
N LEU A 119 -11.78 -5.02 15.45
CA LEU A 119 -11.26 -4.50 14.21
C LEU A 119 -12.30 -4.74 13.11
N VAL A 120 -12.64 -3.70 12.38
CA VAL A 120 -13.46 -3.77 11.17
C VAL A 120 -12.64 -3.20 10.03
N VAL A 121 -12.53 -3.95 8.94
CA VAL A 121 -11.85 -3.50 7.72
C VAL A 121 -12.92 -3.28 6.67
N PRO A 122 -13.18 -2.04 6.25
CA PRO A 122 -14.15 -1.75 5.22
C PRO A 122 -13.70 -2.32 3.87
N LYS A 123 -14.64 -2.60 2.98
CA LYS A 123 -14.30 -2.92 1.60
C LYS A 123 -13.60 -1.73 0.95
N LEU A 124 -12.67 -1.98 0.04
CA LEU A 124 -11.92 -0.91 -0.63
C LEU A 124 -12.83 0.11 -1.30
N ALA A 125 -13.95 -0.33 -1.91
CA ALA A 125 -14.89 0.59 -2.54
C ALA A 125 -15.50 1.57 -1.53
N ASP A 126 -15.93 1.09 -0.37
CA ASP A 126 -16.51 1.91 0.70
C ASP A 126 -15.45 2.87 1.30
N ALA A 127 -14.21 2.39 1.43
CA ALA A 127 -13.09 3.20 1.89
C ALA A 127 -12.79 4.33 0.88
N LEU A 128 -12.70 4.01 -0.40
CA LEU A 128 -12.46 5.01 -1.46
C LEU A 128 -13.59 6.03 -1.54
N GLU A 129 -14.85 5.62 -1.46
CA GLU A 129 -15.99 6.55 -1.41
C GLU A 129 -15.91 7.48 -0.20
N ARG A 130 -15.56 6.95 0.97
CA ARG A 130 -15.38 7.74 2.21
C ARG A 130 -14.30 8.79 2.06
N TYR A 131 -13.11 8.39 1.60
CA TYR A 131 -11.93 9.25 1.58
C TYR A 131 -11.89 10.19 0.36
N SER A 132 -12.51 9.84 -0.77
CA SER A 132 -12.56 10.72 -1.95
C SER A 132 -13.19 12.10 -1.66
N LYS A 133 -14.10 12.17 -0.71
CA LYS A 133 -14.73 13.43 -0.27
C LYS A 133 -13.73 14.42 0.36
N HIS A 134 -12.61 13.90 0.84
CA HIS A 134 -11.54 14.68 1.48
C HIS A 134 -10.33 14.92 0.55
N ILE A 135 -10.44 14.55 -0.72
CA ILE A 135 -9.42 14.80 -1.73
C ILE A 135 -9.85 15.99 -2.58
N LYS A 136 -9.04 17.04 -2.57
CA LYS A 136 -9.24 18.25 -3.37
C LYS A 136 -8.16 18.30 -4.44
N ILE A 137 -8.59 18.41 -5.70
CA ILE A 137 -7.69 18.49 -6.85
C ILE A 137 -7.77 19.92 -7.38
N ALA A 138 -6.63 20.60 -7.43
CA ALA A 138 -6.57 21.95 -8.00
C ALA A 138 -6.83 21.91 -9.51
N ARG A 139 -7.71 22.78 -9.99
CA ARG A 139 -8.09 22.91 -11.40
C ARG A 139 -7.75 24.28 -11.97
N SER A 140 -7.17 25.15 -11.15
CA SER A 140 -6.76 26.51 -11.51
C SER A 140 -5.62 26.98 -10.61
N ILE A 141 -4.86 27.97 -11.06
CA ILE A 141 -3.84 28.64 -10.24
C ILE A 141 -4.45 29.27 -8.99
N SER A 142 -5.66 29.79 -9.08
CA SER A 142 -6.37 30.34 -7.92
C SER A 142 -6.60 29.28 -6.83
N GLU A 143 -6.90 28.05 -7.23
CA GLU A 143 -7.04 26.94 -6.27
C GLU A 143 -5.67 26.51 -5.70
N VAL A 144 -4.59 26.53 -6.50
CA VAL A 144 -3.23 26.30 -5.99
C VAL A 144 -2.87 27.33 -4.92
N VAL A 145 -3.15 28.62 -5.17
CA VAL A 145 -2.96 29.70 -4.19
C VAL A 145 -3.78 29.43 -2.92
N THR A 146 -5.04 29.02 -3.09
CA THR A 146 -5.90 28.68 -1.95
C THR A 146 -5.33 27.51 -1.15
N PHE A 147 -4.89 26.44 -1.81
CA PHE A 147 -4.31 25.28 -1.15
C PHE A 147 -3.02 25.62 -0.39
N THR A 148 -2.13 26.37 -1.03
CA THR A 148 -0.88 26.78 -0.37
C THR A 148 -1.12 27.76 0.79
N ASN A 149 -2.13 28.60 0.72
CA ASN A 149 -2.55 29.45 1.82
C ASN A 149 -3.10 28.64 3.00
N ILE A 150 -3.91 27.60 2.75
CA ILE A 150 -4.36 26.69 3.79
C ILE A 150 -3.15 26.09 4.52
N LEU A 151 -2.19 25.53 3.79
CA LEU A 151 -1.01 24.89 4.37
C LEU A 151 -0.12 25.88 5.13
N SER A 152 0.00 27.12 4.66
CA SER A 152 0.80 28.17 5.31
C SER A 152 0.18 28.67 6.62
N ASN A 153 -1.14 28.60 6.77
CA ASN A 153 -1.86 29.07 7.93
C ASN A 153 -2.22 27.96 8.93
N LEU A 154 -1.71 26.76 8.74
CA LEU A 154 -1.88 25.69 9.73
C LEU A 154 -1.16 26.05 11.05
N PRO A 155 -1.67 25.60 12.21
CA PRO A 155 -0.98 25.76 13.49
C PRO A 155 0.47 25.25 13.41
N SER A 156 1.41 25.92 14.10
CA SER A 156 2.83 25.56 14.13
C SER A 156 3.12 24.13 14.64
N THR A 157 2.16 23.54 15.36
CA THR A 157 2.21 22.15 15.81
C THR A 157 1.78 21.15 14.72
N SER A 158 1.19 21.62 13.62
CA SER A 158 0.72 20.77 12.54
C SER A 158 1.89 20.15 11.77
N VAL A 159 1.66 18.94 11.30
CA VAL A 159 2.57 18.23 10.39
C VAL A 159 1.78 17.93 9.10
N ILE A 160 2.36 18.25 7.96
CA ILE A 160 1.79 17.93 6.67
C ILE A 160 2.50 16.72 6.06
N SER A 161 1.78 15.85 5.39
CA SER A 161 2.41 14.85 4.51
C SER A 161 2.71 15.46 3.16
N PHE A 162 3.77 14.98 2.53
CA PHE A 162 4.19 15.37 1.18
C PHE A 162 4.58 14.13 0.38
N ASP A 163 4.14 14.08 -0.87
CA ASP A 163 4.39 12.99 -1.81
C ASP A 163 4.32 13.50 -3.24
N LEU A 164 5.02 12.85 -4.18
CA LEU A 164 5.07 13.17 -5.60
C LEU A 164 4.70 11.97 -6.46
N GLU A 165 3.97 12.22 -7.54
CA GLU A 165 3.93 11.31 -8.67
C GLU A 165 4.85 11.81 -9.78
N THR A 166 5.64 10.91 -10.36
CA THR A 166 6.72 11.26 -11.29
C THR A 166 6.71 10.37 -12.53
N THR A 167 7.39 10.83 -13.60
CA THR A 167 7.47 10.07 -14.86
C THR A 167 8.34 8.81 -14.78
N GLY A 168 9.09 8.62 -13.70
CA GLY A 168 9.95 7.45 -13.50
C GLY A 168 10.70 7.52 -12.18
N LEU A 169 11.59 6.57 -11.95
CA LEU A 169 12.33 6.45 -10.70
C LEU A 169 13.68 7.20 -10.70
N ASP A 170 14.17 7.59 -11.87
CA ASP A 170 15.45 8.30 -12.01
C ASP A 170 15.25 9.82 -12.13
N PRO A 171 15.54 10.60 -11.07
CA PRO A 171 15.38 12.05 -11.07
C PRO A 171 16.45 12.78 -11.93
N PHE A 172 17.50 12.07 -12.34
CA PHE A 172 18.57 12.62 -13.17
C PHE A 172 18.33 12.43 -14.67
N SER A 173 17.28 11.71 -15.06
CA SER A 173 16.88 11.56 -16.45
C SER A 173 16.46 12.88 -17.06
N ASN A 174 16.85 13.12 -18.33
CA ASN A 174 16.43 14.30 -19.10
C ASN A 174 14.90 14.36 -19.31
N SER A 175 14.20 13.24 -19.17
CA SER A 175 12.73 13.15 -19.26
C SER A 175 12.03 13.20 -17.88
N ALA A 176 12.81 13.35 -16.80
CA ALA A 176 12.25 13.40 -15.46
C ALA A 176 11.31 14.61 -15.28
N LYS A 177 10.07 14.35 -14.88
CA LYS A 177 9.05 15.36 -14.59
C LYS A 177 8.26 14.97 -13.36
N ILE A 178 7.81 15.97 -12.62
CA ILE A 178 6.85 15.80 -11.53
C ILE A 178 5.44 15.91 -12.14
N ILE A 179 4.69 14.81 -12.10
CA ILE A 179 3.34 14.74 -12.66
C ILE A 179 2.36 15.46 -11.76
N THR A 180 2.40 15.14 -10.45
CA THR A 180 1.54 15.77 -9.43
C THR A 180 2.32 15.95 -8.13
N ALA A 181 1.93 16.96 -7.34
CA ALA A 181 2.40 17.14 -5.95
C ALA A 181 1.20 17.03 -5.01
N GLN A 182 1.32 16.22 -3.96
CA GLN A 182 0.26 15.94 -3.00
C GLN A 182 0.65 16.37 -1.61
N PHE A 183 -0.32 16.95 -0.91
CA PHE A 183 -0.18 17.35 0.49
C PHE A 183 -1.35 16.82 1.30
N GLY A 184 -1.07 16.19 2.44
CA GLY A 184 -2.09 15.80 3.39
C GLY A 184 -1.94 16.58 4.69
N TYR A 185 -3.05 16.99 5.29
CA TYR A 185 -3.05 17.68 6.56
C TYR A 185 -4.29 17.32 7.38
N ARG A 186 -4.20 17.55 8.68
CA ARG A 186 -5.34 17.36 9.60
C ARG A 186 -6.06 18.70 9.79
N THR A 187 -7.38 18.71 9.53
CA THR A 187 -8.23 19.88 9.78
C THR A 187 -8.46 20.11 11.27
N ALA A 188 -8.99 21.27 11.63
CA ALA A 188 -9.34 21.61 13.01
C ALA A 188 -10.40 20.64 13.59
N GLU A 189 -11.29 20.12 12.76
CA GLU A 189 -12.31 19.15 13.11
C GLU A 189 -11.76 17.71 13.25
N GLY A 190 -10.45 17.52 12.96
CA GLY A 190 -9.78 16.24 13.10
C GLY A 190 -9.80 15.34 11.86
N TYR A 191 -10.38 15.78 10.74
CA TYR A 191 -10.35 15.04 9.48
C TYR A 191 -8.99 15.17 8.79
N ILE A 192 -8.65 14.18 7.97
CA ILE A 192 -7.50 14.28 7.07
C ILE A 192 -8.02 14.74 5.70
N GLU A 193 -7.49 15.83 5.20
CA GLU A 193 -7.70 16.30 3.83
C GLU A 193 -6.43 16.12 3.02
N ALA A 194 -6.58 15.78 1.74
CA ALA A 194 -5.51 15.69 0.77
C ALA A 194 -5.72 16.75 -0.32
N LEU A 195 -4.66 17.51 -0.60
CA LEU A 195 -4.61 18.52 -1.65
C LEU A 195 -3.70 18.00 -2.76
N VAL A 196 -4.23 17.84 -3.97
CA VAL A 196 -3.52 17.35 -5.15
C VAL A 196 -3.35 18.49 -6.14
N ILE A 197 -2.12 18.74 -6.55
CA ILE A 197 -1.77 19.79 -7.53
C ILE A 197 -1.20 19.10 -8.76
N PRO A 198 -1.99 18.96 -9.85
CA PRO A 198 -1.50 18.45 -11.13
C PRO A 198 -0.49 19.44 -11.74
N LEU A 199 0.66 18.94 -12.21
CA LEU A 199 1.73 19.72 -12.81
C LEU A 199 1.90 19.30 -14.29
N TRP A 200 2.63 18.24 -14.56
CA TRP A 200 2.78 17.67 -15.90
C TRP A 200 1.77 16.55 -16.19
N HIS A 201 0.62 16.61 -15.56
CA HIS A 201 -0.47 15.66 -15.80
C HIS A 201 -1.24 16.04 -17.08
N ARG A 202 -1.63 15.07 -17.91
CA ARG A 202 -2.35 15.31 -19.17
C ARG A 202 -3.68 16.06 -18.99
N GLU A 203 -4.34 15.87 -17.85
CA GLU A 203 -5.59 16.57 -17.51
C GLU A 203 -5.36 17.95 -16.87
N ASN A 204 -4.11 18.42 -16.83
CA ASN A 204 -3.80 19.74 -16.33
C ASN A 204 -4.40 20.81 -17.26
N THR A 205 -5.29 21.64 -16.73
CA THR A 205 -5.97 22.71 -17.46
C THR A 205 -5.16 24.01 -17.49
N TRP A 206 -4.13 24.14 -16.66
CA TRP A 206 -3.21 25.28 -16.71
C TRP A 206 -1.89 24.89 -17.38
N PHE A 207 -1.56 25.57 -18.46
CA PHE A 207 -0.39 25.27 -19.29
C PHE A 207 0.97 25.69 -18.67
N HIS A 208 1.02 26.14 -17.43
CA HIS A 208 2.20 26.71 -16.80
C HIS A 208 2.52 26.06 -15.43
N PRO A 209 3.03 24.80 -15.40
CA PRO A 209 3.36 24.11 -14.16
C PRO A 209 4.34 24.88 -13.26
N HIS A 210 5.25 25.67 -13.87
CA HIS A 210 6.21 26.51 -13.14
C HIS A 210 5.54 27.56 -12.25
N ILE A 211 4.40 28.13 -12.66
CA ILE A 211 3.67 29.09 -11.83
C ILE A 211 3.11 28.40 -10.57
N ALA A 212 2.49 27.22 -10.74
CA ALA A 212 2.03 26.43 -9.59
C ALA A 212 3.20 26.09 -8.67
N TRP A 213 4.35 25.78 -9.26
CA TRP A 213 5.55 25.41 -8.51
C TRP A 213 6.10 26.56 -7.65
N GLU A 214 5.97 27.81 -8.06
CA GLU A 214 6.37 28.97 -7.23
C GLU A 214 5.60 29.02 -5.89
N TYR A 215 4.32 28.65 -5.89
CA TYR A 215 3.52 28.58 -4.67
C TYR A 215 3.86 27.33 -3.84
N ILE A 216 4.05 26.17 -4.48
CA ILE A 216 4.48 24.93 -3.81
C ILE A 216 5.83 25.16 -3.14
N ALA A 217 6.78 25.82 -3.81
CA ALA A 217 8.11 26.09 -3.29
C ALA A 217 8.08 26.90 -1.98
N LYS A 218 7.13 27.82 -1.81
CA LYS A 218 6.97 28.58 -0.55
C LYS A 218 6.67 27.66 0.64
N ILE A 219 5.86 26.60 0.42
CA ILE A 219 5.58 25.59 1.44
C ILE A 219 6.81 24.72 1.71
N LEU A 220 7.47 24.27 0.63
CA LEU A 220 8.59 23.35 0.76
C LEU A 220 9.84 23.99 1.36
N LEU A 221 10.11 25.26 1.06
CA LEU A 221 11.25 26.03 1.60
C LEU A 221 11.05 26.51 3.03
N ASN A 222 9.81 26.57 3.52
CA ASN A 222 9.54 27.05 4.86
C ASN A 222 9.89 25.99 5.92
N PRO A 223 10.92 26.21 6.79
CA PRO A 223 11.32 25.26 7.82
C PRO A 223 10.29 25.12 8.96
N ASP A 224 9.43 26.12 9.17
CA ASP A 224 8.43 26.11 10.25
C ASP A 224 7.24 25.22 9.91
N ILE A 225 6.99 24.98 8.63
CA ILE A 225 6.00 24.01 8.17
C ILE A 225 6.63 22.61 8.23
N LYS A 226 6.22 21.80 9.20
CA LYS A 226 6.75 20.46 9.42
C LYS A 226 6.22 19.48 8.38
N LYS A 227 7.12 18.75 7.69
CA LYS A 227 6.79 17.80 6.64
C LYS A 227 7.17 16.37 7.03
N VAL A 228 6.38 15.43 6.57
CA VAL A 228 6.59 13.99 6.66
C VAL A 228 6.27 13.35 5.32
N GLY A 229 6.97 12.27 4.99
CA GLY A 229 6.67 11.46 3.82
C GLY A 229 6.98 9.99 4.07
N HIS A 230 6.73 9.18 3.07
CA HIS A 230 7.11 7.77 3.08
C HIS A 230 8.18 7.53 2.02
N ASN A 231 9.41 7.23 2.43
CA ASN A 231 10.59 7.28 1.56
C ASN A 231 10.83 8.70 1.00
N ILE A 232 10.61 9.70 1.82
CA ILE A 232 10.66 11.13 1.44
C ILE A 232 11.98 11.55 0.78
N LYS A 233 13.03 10.76 0.95
CA LYS A 233 14.30 10.96 0.25
C LYS A 233 14.12 10.98 -1.28
N PHE A 234 13.23 10.16 -1.81
CA PHE A 234 12.90 10.14 -3.24
C PHE A 234 12.31 11.49 -3.67
N ASP A 235 11.32 11.98 -2.94
CA ASP A 235 10.64 13.25 -3.22
C ASP A 235 11.59 14.45 -3.11
N VAL A 236 12.46 14.43 -2.12
CA VAL A 236 13.50 15.46 -1.93
C VAL A 236 14.45 15.52 -3.13
N LEU A 237 14.94 14.36 -3.58
CA LEU A 237 15.86 14.29 -4.73
C LEU A 237 15.16 14.71 -6.02
N TYR A 238 13.95 14.21 -6.25
CA TYR A 238 13.17 14.55 -7.43
C TYR A 238 12.85 16.05 -7.50
N THR A 239 12.40 16.62 -6.38
CA THR A 239 12.15 18.05 -6.25
C THR A 239 13.41 18.86 -6.56
N MET A 240 14.55 18.52 -5.93
CA MET A 240 15.78 19.24 -6.13
C MET A 240 16.28 19.16 -7.59
N CYS A 241 16.22 17.97 -8.22
CA CYS A 241 16.70 17.79 -9.59
C CYS A 241 15.81 18.51 -10.62
N CYS A 242 14.49 18.43 -10.46
CA CYS A 242 13.56 19.03 -11.43
C CYS A 242 13.35 20.53 -11.27
N THR A 243 13.57 21.08 -10.06
CA THR A 243 13.13 22.46 -9.74
C THR A 243 14.18 23.29 -9.01
N GLY A 244 15.26 22.69 -8.52
CA GLY A 244 16.27 23.34 -7.67
C GLY A 244 15.83 23.61 -6.23
N VAL A 245 14.60 23.29 -5.86
CA VAL A 245 14.07 23.52 -4.52
C VAL A 245 14.59 22.49 -3.52
N ARG A 246 15.16 22.97 -2.41
CA ARG A 246 15.61 22.14 -1.30
C ARG A 246 14.57 22.16 -0.20
N ILE A 247 13.87 21.06 -0.01
CA ILE A 247 12.81 20.93 0.99
C ILE A 247 13.39 21.13 2.39
N GLN A 248 12.75 21.99 3.19
CA GLN A 248 13.07 22.29 4.57
C GLN A 248 11.98 21.77 5.51
N GLY A 249 12.27 21.68 6.81
CA GLY A 249 11.28 21.30 7.83
C GLY A 249 10.83 19.84 7.77
N ILE A 250 11.63 18.95 7.19
CA ILE A 250 11.37 17.49 7.24
C ILE A 250 11.63 17.01 8.64
N VAL A 251 10.59 16.46 9.30
CA VAL A 251 10.69 16.00 10.70
C VAL A 251 10.91 14.50 10.80
N PHE A 252 10.33 13.70 9.90
CA PHE A 252 10.60 12.26 9.82
C PHE A 252 10.15 11.63 8.50
N ASP A 253 10.67 10.44 8.24
CA ASP A 253 10.29 9.53 7.16
C ASP A 253 9.63 8.29 7.76
N THR A 254 8.39 8.02 7.38
CA THR A 254 7.64 6.88 7.94
C THR A 254 8.24 5.53 7.55
N MET A 255 8.91 5.42 6.39
CA MET A 255 9.60 4.20 6.01
C MET A 255 10.80 3.93 6.92
N LEU A 256 11.59 4.96 7.26
CA LEU A 256 12.73 4.84 8.18
C LEU A 256 12.28 4.54 9.61
N ILE A 257 11.16 5.12 10.05
CA ILE A 257 10.58 4.80 11.36
C ILE A 257 10.19 3.33 11.42
N LEU A 258 9.50 2.83 10.39
CA LEU A 258 9.12 1.41 10.32
C LEU A 258 10.34 0.50 10.31
N HIS A 259 11.40 0.88 9.60
CA HIS A 259 12.66 0.15 9.62
C HIS A 259 13.27 0.10 11.04
N ASN A 260 13.26 1.20 11.78
CA ASN A 260 13.82 1.27 13.13
C ASN A 260 13.00 0.46 14.14
N ILE A 261 11.66 0.47 14.02
CA ILE A 261 10.78 -0.30 14.90
C ILE A 261 10.88 -1.81 14.59
N ASN A 262 11.11 -2.19 13.34
CA ASN A 262 11.05 -3.57 12.86
C ASN A 262 12.27 -3.96 12.02
N SER A 263 13.47 -3.64 12.47
CA SER A 263 14.73 -3.78 11.71
C SER A 263 15.02 -5.19 11.16
N GLY A 264 14.40 -6.22 11.71
CA GLY A 264 14.55 -7.61 11.29
C GLY A 264 13.46 -8.13 10.34
N LEU A 265 12.36 -7.40 10.16
CA LEU A 265 11.17 -7.89 9.47
C LEU A 265 11.24 -7.67 7.96
N ASN A 266 11.67 -8.70 7.26
CA ASN A 266 11.33 -8.98 5.84
C ASN A 266 11.53 -7.84 4.83
N LYS A 267 12.34 -6.81 5.13
CA LYS A 267 12.77 -5.70 4.24
C LYS A 267 11.65 -5.01 3.42
N ASN A 268 10.38 -5.26 3.72
CA ASN A 268 9.26 -4.66 3.03
C ASN A 268 8.63 -3.57 3.91
N TYR A 269 9.17 -2.37 3.82
CA TYR A 269 8.70 -1.18 4.52
C TYR A 269 7.85 -0.27 3.64
N GLY A 270 7.38 -0.77 2.50
CA GLY A 270 6.54 -0.02 1.57
C GLY A 270 5.21 0.42 2.22
N LEU A 271 4.66 1.53 1.72
CA LEU A 271 3.46 2.17 2.27
C LEU A 271 2.26 1.21 2.35
N LYS A 272 2.03 0.41 1.32
CA LYS A 272 0.96 -0.60 1.30
C LYS A 272 1.07 -1.56 2.48
N ARG A 273 2.29 -2.05 2.76
CA ARG A 273 2.55 -2.93 3.92
C ARG A 273 2.29 -2.20 5.23
N ALA A 274 2.74 -0.96 5.35
CA ALA A 274 2.51 -0.14 6.52
C ALA A 274 1.02 0.05 6.83
N VAL A 275 0.20 0.28 5.80
CA VAL A 275 -1.26 0.40 5.95
C VAL A 275 -1.86 -0.89 6.51
N TRP A 276 -1.50 -2.06 5.96
CA TRP A 276 -2.00 -3.34 6.44
C TRP A 276 -1.56 -3.67 7.87
N ASP A 277 -0.34 -3.32 8.23
CA ASP A 277 0.20 -3.65 9.54
C ASP A 277 -0.27 -2.69 10.64
N TRP A 278 -0.46 -1.40 10.34
CA TRP A 278 -0.70 -0.37 11.35
C TRP A 278 -2.10 0.26 11.32
N ILE A 279 -2.65 0.45 10.14
CA ILE A 279 -3.95 1.13 9.98
C ILE A 279 -4.93 0.35 9.07
N PRO A 280 -5.09 -0.99 9.27
CA PRO A 280 -5.96 -1.80 8.42
C PRO A 280 -7.43 -1.36 8.46
N HIS A 281 -7.86 -0.71 9.54
CA HIS A 281 -9.22 -0.17 9.70
C HIS A 281 -9.59 0.92 8.69
N THR A 282 -8.62 1.46 7.97
CA THR A 282 -8.87 2.42 6.88
C THR A 282 -9.45 1.75 5.63
N GLY A 283 -9.19 0.45 5.42
CA GLY A 283 -9.56 -0.29 4.21
C GLY A 283 -8.74 0.06 2.96
N LEU A 284 -7.68 0.88 3.10
CA LEU A 284 -6.88 1.37 1.97
C LEU A 284 -5.69 0.46 1.60
N GLY A 285 -5.43 -0.61 2.34
CA GLY A 285 -4.27 -1.48 2.11
C GLY A 285 -4.18 -2.11 0.72
N GLY A 286 -5.32 -2.28 0.02
CA GLY A 286 -5.39 -2.88 -1.32
C GLY A 286 -5.60 -1.89 -2.48
N TYR A 287 -5.43 -0.58 -2.28
CA TYR A 287 -5.76 0.41 -3.30
C TYR A 287 -4.92 0.27 -4.58
N GLU A 288 -3.64 -0.07 -4.46
CA GLU A 288 -2.73 -0.24 -5.59
C GLU A 288 -3.05 -1.46 -6.46
N ASP A 289 -3.74 -2.47 -5.92
CA ASP A 289 -4.06 -3.71 -6.66
C ASP A 289 -4.98 -3.46 -7.86
N LYS A 290 -5.65 -2.30 -7.91
CA LYS A 290 -6.52 -1.88 -9.02
C LYS A 290 -5.82 -0.99 -10.04
N LEU A 291 -4.73 -0.27 -9.66
CA LEU A 291 -4.03 0.66 -10.53
C LEU A 291 -3.44 0.01 -11.79
N PRO A 292 -2.76 -1.16 -11.73
CA PRO A 292 -2.20 -1.79 -12.93
C PRO A 292 -3.24 -2.22 -13.96
N LYS A 293 -4.46 -2.51 -13.51
CA LYS A 293 -5.57 -2.88 -14.42
C LYS A 293 -6.11 -1.65 -15.15
N LEU A 294 -6.18 -0.51 -14.49
CA LEU A 294 -6.59 0.76 -15.09
C LEU A 294 -5.56 1.25 -16.10
N THR A 295 -4.27 1.17 -15.78
CA THR A 295 -3.19 1.54 -16.69
C THR A 295 -3.17 0.68 -17.95
N LYS A 296 -3.43 -0.63 -17.83
CA LYS A 296 -3.54 -1.52 -19.00
C LYS A 296 -4.75 -1.22 -19.89
N LEU A 297 -5.88 -0.84 -19.31
CA LEU A 297 -7.07 -0.45 -20.06
C LEU A 297 -6.86 0.85 -20.83
N VAL A 298 -6.16 1.82 -20.23
CA VAL A 298 -5.81 3.09 -20.89
C VAL A 298 -4.86 2.86 -22.07
N ASN A 299 -3.81 2.05 -21.87
CA ASN A 299 -2.82 1.77 -22.93
C ASN A 299 -3.41 0.92 -24.08
N ASN A 300 -4.39 0.06 -23.80
CA ASN A 300 -5.06 -0.72 -24.86
C ASN A 300 -5.99 0.17 -25.70
N ASN A 301 -6.64 1.16 -25.11
CA ASN A 301 -7.48 2.11 -25.85
C ASN A 301 -6.64 3.07 -26.73
N GLU A 302 -5.43 3.46 -26.28
CA GLU A 302 -4.52 4.29 -27.08
C GLU A 302 -3.96 3.52 -28.29
N SER A 303 -3.87 2.18 -28.26
CA SER A 303 -3.41 1.37 -29.38
C SER A 303 -4.51 1.04 -30.41
N GLU A 304 -5.78 1.25 -30.09
CA GLU A 304 -6.90 1.08 -31.04
C GLU A 304 -7.19 2.37 -31.83
N ASP A 305 -6.87 3.55 -31.24
CA ASP A 305 -7.06 4.84 -31.92
C ASP A 305 -5.94 5.18 -32.94
N GLU A 306 -4.79 4.47 -32.92
CA GLU A 306 -3.71 4.64 -33.92
C GLU A 306 -3.87 3.78 -35.19
N ILE A 307 -4.93 2.99 -35.32
CA ILE A 307 -5.14 2.09 -36.46
C ILE A 307 -6.15 2.67 -37.50
N ASP A 308 -6.79 3.80 -37.20
CA ASP A 308 -7.81 4.42 -38.07
C ASP A 308 -7.40 5.81 -38.64
N GLU A 309 -6.09 6.08 -38.80
CA GLU A 309 -5.56 7.13 -39.70
C GLU A 309 -4.62 6.45 -40.77
#